data_4d8280c73e3d1f7d72bf9ed33387b2a4
#
_entry.id   4d8280c73e3d1f7d72bf9ed33387b2a4
#
_cell.length_a   1.000
_cell.length_b   1.000
_cell.length_c   1.000
_cell.angle_alpha   90.00
_cell.angle_beta   90.00
_cell.angle_gamma   90.00
#
_symmetry.space_group_name_H-M   'P 1'
#
loop_
_entity.id
_entity.type
_entity.pdbx_description
1 polymer ?
#
loop_
_entity_poly.entity_id
_entity_poly.type
_entity_poly.pdbx_seq_one_letter_code
_entity_poly.pdbx_strand_id
1 'polypeptide(L)'
;MSNLKGKKAIVIGGSSGIGLETTRFLSQAGAEVIVGSRRGVMPEDLSGVTARSVDVLDRDALETFFASVGEVDYLVNAATGGSRAMGAFMEMDLDGFQGSFAKLWGYTNSVRLGAGYVKDSGAIVLVSGYPARKYKTGYIAISTVGNAVEGFVRGIAAELAPKRINVVSPGLIDTPMFAHQGDERDEFLSSGTSHHLIPRAGKPEEVAKGIIFALENEFVTGTTIDVDGGALLS
;
A
#
# COMPACT_ATOMS: atom_id res chain seq x y z
N MET A 1 10.22 20.19 4.62
CA MET A 1 8.89 19.52 4.61
C MET A 1 8.29 19.79 3.25
N SER A 2 7.73 18.76 2.63
CA SER A 2 7.00 18.87 1.36
C SER A 2 5.86 19.88 1.51
N ASN A 3 5.65 20.68 0.48
CA ASN A 3 4.51 21.60 0.43
C ASN A 3 3.54 21.08 -0.63
N LEU A 4 2.50 20.38 -0.18
CA LEU A 4 1.45 19.81 -1.04
C LEU A 4 0.15 20.63 -1.00
N LYS A 5 0.25 21.91 -0.58
CA LYS A 5 -0.89 22.81 -0.54
C LYS A 5 -1.53 22.93 -1.93
N GLY A 6 -2.84 22.68 -2.00
CA GLY A 6 -3.60 22.67 -3.24
C GLY A 6 -3.53 21.36 -4.04
N LYS A 7 -2.78 20.35 -3.53
CA LYS A 7 -2.82 19.01 -4.07
C LYS A 7 -3.99 18.22 -3.47
N LYS A 8 -4.53 17.29 -4.26
CA LYS A 8 -5.61 16.40 -3.85
C LYS A 8 -5.16 14.94 -4.00
N ALA A 9 -5.38 14.13 -2.97
CA ALA A 9 -4.96 12.75 -2.92
C ALA A 9 -6.09 11.81 -2.51
N ILE A 10 -6.12 10.64 -3.12
CA ILE A 10 -6.90 9.49 -2.63
C ILE A 10 -5.94 8.53 -1.95
N VAL A 11 -6.29 8.06 -0.72
CA VAL A 11 -5.56 7.00 -0.01
C VAL A 11 -6.52 5.87 0.31
N ILE A 12 -6.50 4.81 -0.49
CA ILE A 12 -7.27 3.61 -0.22
C ILE A 12 -6.51 2.77 0.82
N GLY A 13 -7.21 2.38 1.91
CA GLY A 13 -6.59 1.80 3.09
C GLY A 13 -5.99 2.84 4.04
N GLY A 14 -6.36 4.13 3.88
CA GLY A 14 -5.79 5.27 4.62
C GLY A 14 -6.24 5.41 6.08
N SER A 15 -7.01 4.47 6.63
CA SER A 15 -7.53 4.57 8.00
C SER A 15 -6.75 3.73 9.02
N SER A 16 -5.65 3.07 8.64
CA SER A 16 -4.82 2.28 9.55
C SER A 16 -3.40 2.05 9.01
N GLY A 17 -2.46 1.76 9.89
CA GLY A 17 -1.08 1.37 9.57
C GLY A 17 -0.38 2.32 8.60
N ILE A 18 0.26 1.78 7.57
CA ILE A 18 1.02 2.54 6.55
C ILE A 18 0.13 3.57 5.85
N GLY A 19 -1.10 3.18 5.49
CA GLY A 19 -2.04 4.10 4.83
C GLY A 19 -2.42 5.28 5.72
N LEU A 20 -2.63 5.07 7.02
CA LEU A 20 -2.93 6.15 7.98
C LEU A 20 -1.76 7.13 8.10
N GLU A 21 -0.53 6.64 8.22
CA GLU A 21 0.64 7.51 8.27
C GLU A 21 0.84 8.28 6.96
N THR A 22 0.57 7.64 5.82
CA THR A 22 0.55 8.36 4.53
C THR A 22 -0.49 9.48 4.52
N THR A 23 -1.69 9.20 5.04
CA THR A 23 -2.76 10.20 5.18
C THR A 23 -2.33 11.36 6.07
N ARG A 24 -1.68 11.08 7.22
CA ARG A 24 -1.14 12.10 8.12
C ARG A 24 -0.11 12.99 7.44
N PHE A 25 0.87 12.40 6.75
CA PHE A 25 1.89 13.17 6.03
C PHE A 25 1.30 14.07 4.95
N LEU A 26 0.35 13.57 4.15
CA LEU A 26 -0.31 14.35 3.12
C LEU A 26 -1.12 15.52 3.73
N SER A 27 -1.89 15.25 4.79
CA SER A 27 -2.65 16.27 5.52
C SER A 27 -1.73 17.34 6.12
N GLN A 28 -0.65 16.95 6.82
CA GLN A 28 0.33 17.86 7.41
C GLN A 28 1.07 18.71 6.37
N ALA A 29 1.25 18.18 5.16
CA ALA A 29 1.82 18.90 4.01
C ALA A 29 0.80 19.83 3.34
N GLY A 30 -0.46 19.85 3.79
CA GLY A 30 -1.51 20.76 3.32
C GLY A 30 -2.32 20.26 2.13
N ALA A 31 -2.25 18.97 1.79
CA ALA A 31 -3.09 18.36 0.76
C ALA A 31 -4.51 18.12 1.26
N GLU A 32 -5.48 18.18 0.35
CA GLU A 32 -6.81 17.58 0.53
C GLU A 32 -6.70 16.07 0.37
N VAL A 33 -7.15 15.28 1.35
CA VAL A 33 -7.03 13.83 1.31
C VAL A 33 -8.39 13.16 1.44
N ILE A 34 -8.71 12.30 0.49
CA ILE A 34 -9.89 11.44 0.54
C ILE A 34 -9.45 10.02 0.86
N VAL A 35 -9.86 9.52 2.01
CA VAL A 35 -9.56 8.16 2.46
C VAL A 35 -10.68 7.22 2.05
N GLY A 36 -10.32 6.17 1.30
CA GLY A 36 -11.20 5.04 1.02
C GLY A 36 -10.90 3.88 1.97
N SER A 37 -11.89 3.38 2.68
CA SER A 37 -11.77 2.17 3.51
C SER A 37 -13.12 1.49 3.68
N ARG A 38 -13.13 0.19 4.00
CA ARG A 38 -14.40 -0.55 4.19
C ARG A 38 -15.29 0.04 5.29
N ARG A 39 -14.69 0.64 6.33
CA ARG A 39 -15.45 1.27 7.43
C ARG A 39 -15.87 2.71 7.14
N GLY A 40 -15.20 3.40 6.23
CA GLY A 40 -15.49 4.78 5.87
C GLY A 40 -15.27 5.81 6.97
N VAL A 41 -14.47 5.46 7.99
CA VAL A 41 -14.20 6.34 9.14
C VAL A 41 -12.71 6.41 9.43
N MET A 42 -12.28 7.58 9.93
CA MET A 42 -10.94 7.79 10.45
C MET A 42 -10.88 7.51 11.95
N PRO A 43 -9.73 7.03 12.48
CA PRO A 43 -9.54 6.87 13.92
C PRO A 43 -9.36 8.21 14.67
N GLU A 44 -9.11 9.30 13.95
CA GLU A 44 -8.84 10.64 14.46
C GLU A 44 -9.25 11.71 13.45
N ASP A 45 -9.48 12.92 13.90
CA ASP A 45 -9.73 14.06 13.04
C ASP A 45 -8.41 14.62 12.50
N LEU A 46 -8.30 14.69 11.18
CA LEU A 46 -7.16 15.28 10.48
C LEU A 46 -7.64 16.42 9.57
N SER A 47 -6.94 17.53 9.58
CA SER A 47 -7.26 18.69 8.75
C SER A 47 -7.20 18.34 7.26
N GLY A 48 -8.25 18.68 6.51
CA GLY A 48 -8.33 18.43 5.08
C GLY A 48 -8.52 16.95 4.72
N VAL A 49 -8.92 16.08 5.65
CA VAL A 49 -9.15 14.66 5.42
C VAL A 49 -10.65 14.35 5.49
N THR A 50 -11.14 13.61 4.49
CA THR A 50 -12.50 13.06 4.46
C THR A 50 -12.43 11.56 4.24
N ALA A 51 -13.16 10.77 5.05
CA ALA A 51 -13.24 9.32 4.87
C ALA A 51 -14.56 8.90 4.22
N ARG A 52 -14.49 7.89 3.35
CA ARG A 52 -15.65 7.29 2.68
C ARG A 52 -15.54 5.76 2.68
N SER A 53 -16.70 5.11 2.74
CA SER A 53 -16.75 3.64 2.64
C SER A 53 -16.54 3.20 1.19
N VAL A 54 -15.59 2.29 0.99
CA VAL A 54 -15.37 1.61 -0.29
C VAL A 54 -14.65 0.28 -0.06
N ASP A 55 -15.10 -0.78 -0.75
CA ASP A 55 -14.38 -2.04 -0.86
C ASP A 55 -13.70 -2.09 -2.23
N VAL A 56 -12.40 -2.36 -2.25
CA VAL A 56 -11.60 -2.46 -3.49
C VAL A 56 -12.01 -3.64 -4.39
N LEU A 57 -12.76 -4.58 -3.87
CA LEU A 57 -13.28 -5.73 -4.63
C LEU A 57 -14.67 -5.47 -5.23
N ASP A 58 -15.36 -4.42 -4.77
CA ASP A 58 -16.62 -3.95 -5.33
C ASP A 58 -16.35 -2.87 -6.40
N ARG A 59 -16.49 -3.25 -7.67
CA ARG A 59 -16.18 -2.37 -8.80
C ARG A 59 -17.16 -1.22 -8.91
N ASP A 60 -18.44 -1.46 -8.67
CA ASP A 60 -19.50 -0.46 -8.79
C ASP A 60 -19.33 0.60 -7.67
N ALA A 61 -18.99 0.14 -6.45
CA ALA A 61 -18.65 1.04 -5.36
C ALA A 61 -17.38 1.87 -5.66
N LEU A 62 -16.35 1.26 -6.28
CA LEU A 62 -15.13 1.99 -6.69
C LEU A 62 -15.43 3.03 -7.77
N GLU A 63 -16.20 2.70 -8.81
CA GLU A 63 -16.60 3.64 -9.86
C GLU A 63 -17.34 4.84 -9.25
N THR A 64 -18.34 4.58 -8.41
CA THR A 64 -19.07 5.61 -7.69
C THR A 64 -18.17 6.46 -6.83
N PHE A 65 -17.23 5.83 -6.10
CA PHE A 65 -16.26 6.50 -5.24
C PHE A 65 -15.38 7.45 -6.05
N PHE A 66 -14.72 6.99 -7.12
CA PHE A 66 -13.85 7.82 -7.95
C PHE A 66 -14.62 8.95 -8.64
N ALA A 67 -15.79 8.67 -9.22
CA ALA A 67 -16.64 9.69 -9.83
C ALA A 67 -17.05 10.77 -8.84
N SER A 68 -17.35 10.42 -7.59
CA SER A 68 -17.73 11.37 -6.53
C SER A 68 -16.58 12.22 -6.00
N VAL A 69 -15.33 11.75 -6.14
CA VAL A 69 -14.11 12.49 -5.76
C VAL A 69 -13.66 13.41 -6.89
N GLY A 70 -13.77 12.96 -8.14
CA GLY A 70 -13.27 13.67 -9.30
C GLY A 70 -11.76 13.65 -9.42
N GLU A 71 -11.20 14.64 -10.12
CA GLU A 71 -9.78 14.69 -10.46
C GLU A 71 -8.88 14.85 -9.22
N VAL A 72 -7.74 14.13 -9.21
CA VAL A 72 -6.76 14.12 -8.13
C VAL A 72 -5.32 14.19 -8.66
N ASP A 73 -4.40 14.65 -7.82
CA ASP A 73 -2.96 14.60 -8.12
C ASP A 73 -2.37 13.23 -7.80
N TYR A 74 -2.86 12.56 -6.74
CA TYR A 74 -2.26 11.33 -6.25
C TYR A 74 -3.30 10.25 -5.91
N LEU A 75 -2.96 9.00 -6.25
CA LEU A 75 -3.70 7.81 -5.83
C LEU A 75 -2.75 6.85 -5.12
N VAL A 76 -2.99 6.60 -3.83
CA VAL A 76 -2.25 5.59 -3.06
C VAL A 76 -3.20 4.43 -2.74
N ASN A 77 -2.76 3.20 -2.97
CA ASN A 77 -3.48 2.02 -2.49
C ASN A 77 -2.59 1.20 -1.54
N ALA A 78 -2.90 1.28 -0.24
CA ALA A 78 -2.29 0.53 0.84
C ALA A 78 -3.26 -0.52 1.44
N ALA A 79 -4.42 -0.75 0.80
CA ALA A 79 -5.37 -1.76 1.25
C ALA A 79 -4.80 -3.16 1.05
N THR A 80 -4.93 -4.02 2.04
CA THR A 80 -4.38 -5.39 1.95
C THR A 80 -5.30 -6.38 1.27
N GLY A 81 -6.61 -6.16 1.30
CA GLY A 81 -7.63 -7.04 0.70
C GLY A 81 -7.46 -8.52 1.05
N GLY A 82 -8.55 -9.22 1.37
CA GLY A 82 -8.54 -10.67 1.53
C GLY A 82 -7.75 -11.25 2.69
N SER A 83 -7.75 -12.57 2.76
CA SER A 83 -6.95 -13.38 3.69
C SER A 83 -5.52 -13.55 3.17
N ARG A 84 -4.60 -13.93 4.06
CA ARG A 84 -3.23 -14.28 3.72
C ARG A 84 -3.01 -15.74 4.06
N ALA A 85 -2.97 -16.60 3.06
CA ALA A 85 -2.60 -17.98 3.26
C ALA A 85 -1.12 -18.05 3.65
N MET A 86 -0.84 -18.80 4.71
CA MET A 86 0.50 -19.07 5.22
C MET A 86 0.61 -20.55 5.58
N GLY A 87 1.84 -21.06 5.58
CA GLY A 87 2.13 -22.45 5.89
C GLY A 87 2.81 -23.17 4.72
N ALA A 88 3.20 -24.43 4.93
CA ALA A 88 3.85 -25.26 3.92
C ALA A 88 2.93 -25.42 2.70
N PHE A 89 3.47 -25.26 1.50
CA PHE A 89 2.68 -25.27 0.26
C PHE A 89 1.86 -26.55 0.09
N MET A 90 2.43 -27.71 0.42
CA MET A 90 1.76 -29.00 0.26
C MET A 90 0.60 -29.22 1.27
N GLU A 91 0.52 -28.39 2.30
CA GLU A 91 -0.51 -28.44 3.34
C GLU A 91 -1.44 -27.20 3.28
N MET A 92 -1.12 -26.25 2.39
CA MET A 92 -1.84 -24.99 2.29
C MET A 92 -3.23 -25.22 1.68
N ASP A 93 -4.25 -24.63 2.31
CA ASP A 93 -5.59 -24.55 1.75
C ASP A 93 -5.56 -23.74 0.44
N LEU A 94 -6.04 -24.35 -0.65
CA LEU A 94 -6.04 -23.73 -1.97
C LEU A 94 -7.03 -22.58 -2.09
N ASP A 95 -8.13 -22.60 -1.36
CA ASP A 95 -9.09 -21.49 -1.31
C ASP A 95 -8.45 -20.29 -0.59
N GLY A 96 -7.70 -20.53 0.48
CA GLY A 96 -6.91 -19.51 1.15
C GLY A 96 -5.78 -18.96 0.25
N PHE A 97 -5.12 -19.82 -0.53
CA PHE A 97 -4.14 -19.38 -1.52
C PHE A 97 -4.79 -18.46 -2.56
N GLN A 98 -5.91 -18.87 -3.16
CA GLN A 98 -6.69 -18.08 -4.12
C GLN A 98 -7.17 -16.76 -3.48
N GLY A 99 -7.69 -16.82 -2.24
CA GLY A 99 -8.17 -15.65 -1.50
C GLY A 99 -7.09 -14.59 -1.26
N SER A 100 -5.81 -15.01 -1.18
CA SER A 100 -4.67 -14.09 -1.04
C SER A 100 -4.51 -13.15 -2.25
N PHE A 101 -4.99 -13.55 -3.43
CA PHE A 101 -4.98 -12.71 -4.64
C PHE A 101 -6.00 -11.56 -4.61
N ALA A 102 -6.90 -11.51 -3.64
CA ALA A 102 -7.80 -10.38 -3.45
C ALA A 102 -7.05 -9.04 -3.36
N LYS A 103 -5.82 -9.04 -2.83
CA LYS A 103 -4.96 -7.85 -2.83
C LYS A 103 -4.64 -7.38 -4.25
N LEU A 104 -4.21 -8.29 -5.13
CA LEU A 104 -3.90 -7.96 -6.52
C LEU A 104 -5.15 -7.45 -7.25
N TRP A 105 -6.28 -8.13 -7.08
CA TRP A 105 -7.54 -7.72 -7.69
C TRP A 105 -8.00 -6.34 -7.20
N GLY A 106 -7.89 -6.07 -5.90
CA GLY A 106 -8.20 -4.75 -5.35
C GLY A 106 -7.32 -3.64 -5.93
N TYR A 107 -6.03 -3.92 -6.15
CA TYR A 107 -5.11 -2.98 -6.78
C TYR A 107 -5.41 -2.78 -8.26
N THR A 108 -5.64 -3.86 -8.99
CA THR A 108 -6.02 -3.81 -10.41
C THR A 108 -7.31 -3.03 -10.62
N ASN A 109 -8.35 -3.30 -9.82
CA ASN A 109 -9.60 -2.57 -9.86
C ASN A 109 -9.38 -1.08 -9.59
N SER A 110 -8.64 -0.74 -8.51
CA SER A 110 -8.39 0.65 -8.13
C SER A 110 -7.62 1.41 -9.20
N VAL A 111 -6.61 0.80 -9.82
CA VAL A 111 -5.85 1.44 -10.91
C VAL A 111 -6.71 1.54 -12.16
N ARG A 112 -7.40 0.46 -12.57
CA ARG A 112 -8.21 0.45 -13.79
C ARG A 112 -9.33 1.49 -13.76
N LEU A 113 -10.00 1.64 -12.61
CA LEU A 113 -11.14 2.54 -12.46
C LEU A 113 -10.73 3.95 -11.99
N GLY A 114 -9.59 4.08 -11.30
CA GLY A 114 -9.13 5.34 -10.71
C GLY A 114 -8.13 6.11 -11.55
N ALA A 115 -7.34 5.45 -12.43
CA ALA A 115 -6.28 6.14 -13.18
C ALA A 115 -6.81 7.25 -14.10
N GLY A 116 -8.05 7.14 -14.60
CA GLY A 116 -8.69 8.19 -15.38
C GLY A 116 -8.94 9.49 -14.62
N TYR A 117 -8.99 9.42 -13.30
CA TYR A 117 -9.16 10.58 -12.41
C TYR A 117 -7.82 11.15 -11.90
N VAL A 118 -6.70 10.48 -12.13
CA VAL A 118 -5.38 11.01 -11.80
C VAL A 118 -4.93 11.94 -12.93
N LYS A 119 -4.46 13.15 -12.57
CA LYS A 119 -3.91 14.12 -13.54
C LYS A 119 -2.74 13.53 -14.31
N ASP A 120 -2.47 14.02 -15.49
CA ASP A 120 -1.33 13.59 -16.33
C ASP A 120 0.02 13.82 -15.63
N SER A 121 0.15 14.87 -14.84
CA SER A 121 1.32 15.12 -13.97
C SER A 121 1.30 14.35 -12.65
N GLY A 122 0.28 13.54 -12.42
CA GLY A 122 0.04 12.85 -11.14
C GLY A 122 0.81 11.55 -10.97
N ALA A 123 0.60 10.93 -9.83
CA ALA A 123 1.26 9.67 -9.48
C ALA A 123 0.33 8.69 -8.77
N ILE A 124 0.57 7.41 -9.04
CA ILE A 124 -0.08 6.27 -8.39
C ILE A 124 0.97 5.48 -7.62
N VAL A 125 0.68 5.09 -6.39
CA VAL A 125 1.57 4.24 -5.57
C VAL A 125 0.80 3.06 -5.00
N LEU A 126 1.33 1.86 -5.24
CA LEU A 126 0.84 0.62 -4.65
C LEU A 126 1.81 0.09 -3.59
N VAL A 127 1.31 -0.56 -2.56
CA VAL A 127 2.15 -1.11 -1.48
C VAL A 127 2.27 -2.63 -1.63
N SER A 128 3.47 -3.13 -1.97
CA SER A 128 3.80 -4.56 -2.03
C SER A 128 4.27 -5.08 -0.66
N GLY A 129 5.45 -5.66 -0.62
CA GLY A 129 6.16 -6.13 0.56
C GLY A 129 7.39 -6.96 0.20
N TYR A 130 8.43 -6.92 1.03
CA TYR A 130 9.71 -7.61 0.80
C TYR A 130 9.57 -9.13 0.50
N PRO A 131 8.53 -9.88 0.99
CA PRO A 131 8.37 -11.29 0.62
C PRO A 131 8.13 -11.51 -0.87
N ALA A 132 7.80 -10.47 -1.64
CA ALA A 132 7.75 -10.55 -3.10
C ALA A 132 9.07 -11.07 -3.70
N ARG A 133 10.22 -10.67 -3.13
CA ARG A 133 11.55 -10.94 -3.66
C ARG A 133 12.47 -11.69 -2.68
N LYS A 134 12.10 -11.81 -1.42
CA LYS A 134 12.75 -12.67 -0.44
C LYS A 134 11.85 -13.84 -0.08
N TYR A 135 12.21 -15.01 -0.60
CA TYR A 135 11.43 -16.22 -0.40
C TYR A 135 11.69 -16.83 0.97
N LYS A 136 10.61 -17.19 1.65
CA LYS A 136 10.63 -17.91 2.92
C LYS A 136 9.61 -19.04 2.87
N THR A 137 9.96 -20.19 3.43
CA THR A 137 9.03 -21.32 3.58
C THR A 137 7.76 -20.86 4.29
N GLY A 138 6.61 -21.25 3.75
CA GLY A 138 5.31 -20.85 4.29
C GLY A 138 4.77 -19.51 3.78
N TYR A 139 5.50 -18.77 2.94
CA TYR A 139 5.11 -17.45 2.44
C TYR A 139 4.73 -17.43 0.96
N ILE A 140 4.58 -18.61 0.32
CA ILE A 140 4.41 -18.69 -1.15
C ILE A 140 3.25 -17.84 -1.67
N ALA A 141 2.10 -17.83 -1.01
CA ALA A 141 0.96 -17.02 -1.44
C ALA A 141 1.28 -15.52 -1.38
N ILE A 142 1.88 -15.06 -0.28
CA ILE A 142 2.26 -13.65 -0.09
C ILE A 142 3.33 -13.24 -1.10
N SER A 143 4.32 -14.10 -1.33
CA SER A 143 5.41 -13.88 -2.30
C SER A 143 4.87 -13.78 -3.72
N THR A 144 3.99 -14.70 -4.11
CA THR A 144 3.38 -14.72 -5.45
C THR A 144 2.55 -13.46 -5.70
N VAL A 145 1.71 -13.07 -4.74
CA VAL A 145 0.90 -11.85 -4.84
C VAL A 145 1.77 -10.60 -4.91
N GLY A 146 2.82 -10.52 -4.08
CA GLY A 146 3.75 -9.40 -4.09
C GLY A 146 4.47 -9.26 -5.44
N ASN A 147 4.98 -10.37 -6.00
CA ASN A 147 5.57 -10.39 -7.35
C ASN A 147 4.58 -9.95 -8.43
N ALA A 148 3.32 -10.40 -8.33
CA ALA A 148 2.28 -10.03 -9.28
C ALA A 148 1.98 -8.53 -9.23
N VAL A 149 1.95 -7.92 -8.04
CA VAL A 149 1.79 -6.45 -7.88
C VAL A 149 2.95 -5.69 -8.51
N GLU A 150 4.21 -6.12 -8.26
CA GLU A 150 5.38 -5.48 -8.87
C GLU A 150 5.41 -5.69 -10.40
N GLY A 151 5.06 -6.89 -10.88
CA GLY A 151 4.93 -7.18 -12.30
C GLY A 151 3.83 -6.36 -12.98
N PHE A 152 2.69 -6.20 -12.34
CA PHE A 152 1.58 -5.37 -12.80
C PHE A 152 2.02 -3.92 -13.01
N VAL A 153 2.71 -3.32 -12.03
CA VAL A 153 3.19 -1.93 -12.13
C VAL A 153 4.20 -1.77 -13.26
N ARG A 154 5.16 -2.68 -13.39
CA ARG A 154 6.13 -2.64 -14.51
C ARG A 154 5.45 -2.77 -15.88
N GLY A 155 4.45 -3.64 -15.97
CA GLY A 155 3.74 -3.88 -17.24
C GLY A 155 2.88 -2.72 -17.69
N ILE A 156 2.20 -2.03 -16.74
CA ILE A 156 1.22 -0.99 -17.08
C ILE A 156 1.82 0.44 -17.11
N ALA A 157 3.04 0.64 -16.61
CA ALA A 157 3.63 1.98 -16.50
C ALA A 157 3.69 2.74 -17.83
N ALA A 158 4.01 2.05 -18.92
CA ALA A 158 4.05 2.66 -20.25
C ALA A 158 2.65 3.04 -20.79
N GLU A 159 1.63 2.26 -20.42
CA GLU A 159 0.24 2.53 -20.85
C GLU A 159 -0.38 3.71 -20.08
N LEU A 160 0.11 3.98 -18.86
CA LEU A 160 -0.38 5.09 -18.04
C LEU A 160 0.35 6.41 -18.33
N ALA A 161 1.48 6.39 -19.02
CA ALA A 161 2.26 7.59 -19.28
C ALA A 161 1.39 8.71 -19.92
N PRO A 162 1.55 9.97 -19.49
CA PRO A 162 2.62 10.51 -18.66
C PRO A 162 2.40 10.39 -17.15
N LYS A 163 1.28 9.82 -16.69
CA LYS A 163 1.04 9.51 -15.27
C LYS A 163 2.08 8.51 -14.79
N ARG A 164 2.59 8.70 -13.58
CA ARG A 164 3.58 7.81 -12.99
C ARG A 164 2.92 6.76 -12.11
N ILE A 165 3.44 5.55 -12.11
CA ILE A 165 3.01 4.49 -11.20
C ILE A 165 4.21 3.76 -10.63
N ASN A 166 4.25 3.57 -9.29
CA ASN A 166 5.34 2.92 -8.59
C ASN A 166 4.83 1.96 -7.51
N VAL A 167 5.71 1.11 -7.05
CA VAL A 167 5.51 0.26 -5.87
C VAL A 167 6.40 0.76 -4.73
N VAL A 168 5.86 0.78 -3.51
CA VAL A 168 6.68 0.81 -2.28
C VAL A 168 6.60 -0.58 -1.64
N SER A 169 7.77 -1.16 -1.36
CA SER A 169 7.90 -2.51 -0.82
C SER A 169 8.47 -2.43 0.61
N PRO A 170 7.61 -2.53 1.64
CA PRO A 170 8.05 -2.50 3.03
C PRO A 170 8.67 -3.83 3.49
N GLY A 171 9.54 -3.74 4.48
CA GLY A 171 9.97 -4.86 5.31
C GLY A 171 8.89 -5.30 6.30
N LEU A 172 9.31 -5.90 7.42
CA LEU A 172 8.43 -6.15 8.55
C LEU A 172 8.16 -4.82 9.27
N ILE A 173 6.92 -4.35 9.20
CA ILE A 173 6.51 -3.05 9.75
C ILE A 173 5.55 -3.26 10.92
N ASP A 174 5.81 -2.57 12.02
CA ASP A 174 4.98 -2.59 13.21
C ASP A 174 3.64 -1.88 12.95
N THR A 175 2.62 -2.66 12.62
CA THR A 175 1.28 -2.17 12.27
C THR A 175 0.19 -3.01 12.95
N PRO A 176 -1.04 -2.51 13.07
CA PRO A 176 -2.18 -3.28 13.55
C PRO A 176 -2.55 -4.51 12.71
N MET A 177 -1.85 -4.74 11.60
CA MET A 177 -2.01 -5.95 10.78
C MET A 177 -1.64 -7.23 11.54
N PHE A 178 -0.70 -7.14 12.50
CA PHE A 178 -0.29 -8.26 13.34
C PHE A 178 -1.09 -8.23 14.63
N ALA A 179 -1.77 -9.36 14.94
CA ALA A 179 -2.68 -9.46 16.08
C ALA A 179 -1.96 -9.60 17.45
N HIS A 180 -0.66 -9.92 17.44
CA HIS A 180 0.13 -10.05 18.65
C HIS A 180 0.13 -8.76 19.48
N GLN A 181 0.16 -8.88 20.81
CA GLN A 181 0.17 -7.76 21.76
C GLN A 181 1.20 -7.98 22.87
N GLY A 182 1.63 -6.88 23.51
CA GLY A 182 2.59 -6.93 24.61
C GLY A 182 3.89 -7.65 24.24
N ASP A 183 4.44 -8.42 25.16
CA ASP A 183 5.72 -9.12 25.01
C ASP A 183 5.74 -10.07 23.80
N GLU A 184 4.61 -10.72 23.49
CA GLU A 184 4.48 -11.60 22.32
C GLU A 184 4.68 -10.82 21.00
N ARG A 185 4.19 -9.58 20.97
CA ARG A 185 4.40 -8.69 19.82
C ARG A 185 5.87 -8.30 19.68
N ASP A 186 6.50 -7.92 20.79
CA ASP A 186 7.90 -7.51 20.82
C ASP A 186 8.82 -8.66 20.40
N GLU A 187 8.54 -9.87 20.89
CA GLU A 187 9.25 -11.09 20.49
C GLU A 187 9.06 -11.40 19.00
N PHE A 188 7.83 -11.35 18.50
CA PHE A 188 7.53 -11.55 17.07
C PHE A 188 8.28 -10.56 16.18
N LEU A 189 8.26 -9.26 16.51
CA LEU A 189 8.91 -8.22 15.73
C LEU A 189 10.43 -8.33 15.79
N SER A 190 11.01 -8.55 16.96
CA SER A 190 12.46 -8.67 17.15
C SER A 190 13.02 -9.94 16.49
N SER A 191 12.37 -11.08 16.69
CA SER A 191 12.74 -12.35 16.05
C SER A 191 12.62 -12.26 14.53
N GLY A 192 11.53 -11.67 14.02
CA GLY A 192 11.29 -11.52 12.58
C GLY A 192 12.26 -10.60 11.86
N THR A 193 12.99 -9.76 12.60
CA THR A 193 13.92 -8.76 12.04
C THR A 193 15.37 -8.94 12.47
N SER A 194 15.67 -9.96 13.28
CA SER A 194 17.01 -10.20 13.85
C SER A 194 18.13 -10.33 12.80
N HIS A 195 17.78 -10.76 11.60
CA HIS A 195 18.72 -10.93 10.48
C HIS A 195 18.75 -9.73 9.51
N HIS A 196 17.88 -8.72 9.70
CA HIS A 196 17.89 -7.56 8.83
C HIS A 196 19.14 -6.71 9.08
N LEU A 197 19.61 -5.97 8.08
CA LEU A 197 20.75 -5.08 8.24
C LEU A 197 20.46 -3.97 9.27
N ILE A 198 19.19 -3.54 9.36
CA ILE A 198 18.68 -2.73 10.45
C ILE A 198 17.80 -3.66 11.31
N PRO A 199 18.32 -4.22 12.42
CA PRO A 199 17.69 -5.34 13.14
C PRO A 199 16.55 -4.88 14.06
N ARG A 200 15.55 -4.26 13.48
CA ARG A 200 14.29 -3.87 14.13
C ARG A 200 13.15 -3.85 13.12
N ALA A 201 11.93 -3.95 13.61
CA ALA A 201 10.77 -3.65 12.77
C ALA A 201 10.79 -2.18 12.32
N GLY A 202 10.39 -1.96 11.09
CA GLY A 202 10.15 -0.61 10.58
C GLY A 202 8.88 -0.01 11.18
N LYS A 203 8.78 1.31 11.15
CA LYS A 203 7.59 2.05 11.55
C LYS A 203 6.75 2.43 10.31
N PRO A 204 5.42 2.53 10.44
CA PRO A 204 4.56 2.97 9.33
C PRO A 204 5.00 4.30 8.70
N GLU A 205 5.51 5.23 9.53
CA GLU A 205 6.00 6.54 9.08
C GLU A 205 7.22 6.43 8.15
N GLU A 206 8.06 5.41 8.34
CA GLU A 206 9.23 5.19 7.48
C GLU A 206 8.78 4.77 6.08
N VAL A 207 7.76 3.92 5.99
CA VAL A 207 7.17 3.51 4.71
C VAL A 207 6.39 4.66 4.06
N ALA A 208 5.65 5.43 4.85
CA ALA A 208 4.94 6.60 4.35
C ALA A 208 5.89 7.62 3.70
N LYS A 209 7.09 7.83 4.23
CA LYS A 209 8.13 8.66 3.59
C LYS A 209 8.53 8.13 2.22
N GLY A 210 8.65 6.81 2.06
CA GLY A 210 8.90 6.18 0.76
C GLY A 210 7.75 6.40 -0.23
N ILE A 211 6.51 6.36 0.26
CA ILE A 211 5.33 6.67 -0.55
C ILE A 211 5.36 8.14 -0.99
N ILE A 212 5.59 9.08 -0.06
CA ILE A 212 5.69 10.51 -0.39
C ILE A 212 6.81 10.75 -1.40
N PHE A 213 7.99 10.13 -1.23
CA PHE A 213 9.07 10.20 -2.23
C PHE A 213 8.59 9.75 -3.63
N ALA A 214 7.88 8.63 -3.74
CA ALA A 214 7.34 8.14 -5.01
C ALA A 214 6.29 9.07 -5.62
N LEU A 215 5.52 9.76 -4.79
CA LEU A 215 4.53 10.75 -5.24
C LEU A 215 5.18 12.03 -5.76
N GLU A 216 6.23 12.53 -5.10
CA GLU A 216 6.84 13.84 -5.39
C GLU A 216 7.98 13.79 -6.40
N ASN A 217 8.70 12.67 -6.49
CA ASN A 217 9.81 12.57 -7.44
C ASN A 217 9.30 12.31 -8.85
N GLU A 218 9.27 13.36 -9.66
CA GLU A 218 8.72 13.35 -11.01
C GLU A 218 9.54 12.49 -12.02
N PHE A 219 10.74 12.05 -11.62
CA PHE A 219 11.61 11.22 -12.47
C PHE A 219 11.60 9.73 -12.08
N VAL A 220 10.63 9.30 -11.25
CA VAL A 220 10.49 7.92 -10.77
C VAL A 220 9.16 7.35 -11.25
N THR A 221 9.22 6.32 -12.11
CA THR A 221 8.04 5.56 -12.58
C THR A 221 8.40 4.12 -12.94
N GLY A 222 7.45 3.21 -12.83
CA GLY A 222 7.58 1.79 -13.18
C GLY A 222 8.50 0.98 -12.26
N THR A 223 8.86 1.51 -11.08
CA THR A 223 9.86 0.90 -10.19
C THR A 223 9.28 0.45 -8.85
N THR A 224 10.07 -0.35 -8.14
CA THR A 224 9.84 -0.72 -6.74
C THR A 224 10.86 -0.03 -5.85
N ILE A 225 10.38 0.70 -4.86
CA ILE A 225 11.16 1.41 -3.85
C ILE A 225 11.11 0.59 -2.56
N ASP A 226 12.27 0.07 -2.13
CA ASP A 226 12.38 -0.74 -0.93
C ASP A 226 12.54 0.14 0.32
N VAL A 227 11.69 -0.14 1.32
CA VAL A 227 11.75 0.46 2.66
C VAL A 227 11.69 -0.69 3.67
N ASP A 228 12.73 -1.51 3.70
CA ASP A 228 12.72 -2.84 4.27
C ASP A 228 13.78 -3.09 5.36
N GLY A 229 14.58 -2.09 5.71
CA GLY A 229 15.67 -2.25 6.69
C GLY A 229 16.77 -3.20 6.22
N GLY A 230 16.90 -3.41 4.91
CA GLY A 230 17.86 -4.34 4.33
C GLY A 230 17.42 -5.81 4.42
N ALA A 231 16.14 -6.08 4.60
CA ALA A 231 15.58 -7.43 4.67
C ALA A 231 15.88 -8.26 3.41
N LEU A 232 15.93 -7.64 2.24
CA LEU A 232 16.27 -8.33 0.98
C LEU A 232 17.73 -8.77 0.87
N LEU A 233 18.62 -8.15 1.63
CA LEU A 233 20.07 -8.37 1.58
C LEU A 233 20.59 -9.25 2.72
N SER A 234 19.73 -9.63 3.63
CA SER A 234 20.10 -10.39 4.84
C SER A 234 19.81 -11.90 4.74
#